data_7ca9b6f028eba71b4c713acd3f36672a
#
_entry.id   7ca9b6f028eba71b4c713acd3f36672a
#
_cell.length_a   1.000
_cell.length_b   1.000
_cell.length_c   1.000
_cell.angle_alpha   90.00
_cell.angle_beta   90.00
_cell.angle_gamma   90.00
#
_symmetry.space_group_name_H-M   'P 1'
#
loop_
_entity.id
_entity.type
_entity.pdbx_description
1 polymer ?
#
loop_
_entity_poly.entity_id
_entity_poly.type
_entity_poly.pdbx_seq_one_letter_code
_entity_poly.pdbx_strand_id
1 'polypeptide(L)'
;HLHLVDDNGWRIEIKKYPLLTEIGASRVERPGKLFPERRNQRQGEPTVEKGFYTQDDIREIVAYAAARRIEVIPEIEMPAHSNAALAAYPLLACPVVDKFIGVLPGLGGNHADIIYCAGNDSVFTFLQNIIDEVVALFPSKYIHLGGDEARKTHWKVCPLCQARMKKEGLKNEEDLQGYFMARMSNYVKSKGREVMGWDELTNTKIPDGAVIFGWQGYGQAALKAARQGHRFVMTPARVLYLIRYQGPQWFEPVTYFGNNTLKDIYDYEPVERSWTTKMRSLLMGIQGSMWTEFCNKPEEVEYLIFPRLAAVAEGAWTFPVYKDWDRFLAALDNFTGHLDVKGITYARSMYNIQHKVTPMDGSLQVELECIRPDVEIRYTTNGSQPTAKSSLYERKWQVTTPQTIKSATFKNGKQMGQTLTLPIQWNKATAKRMLRSNPVERVMVNGVRGSLKYTDSEWASWTRNDSIAFTLDLRKREHLNKLVLGCINNYGMGVHKPKRVEVWLSNEDIEYWKVASKELDPEEIFREGTFIEELPFNLDDTGRYVRVILFGAGECPLTHVRPGQEARVCVDELIIE
;
A
#
# COMPACT_ATOMS: atom_id res chain seq x y z
N HIS A 1 13.56 9.66 -11.80
CA HIS A 1 12.46 10.55 -11.42
C HIS A 1 12.53 10.81 -9.93
N LEU A 2 12.63 12.08 -9.49
CA LEU A 2 12.73 12.50 -8.09
C LEU A 2 11.46 13.25 -7.67
N HIS A 3 10.72 12.68 -6.74
CA HIS A 3 9.56 13.28 -6.10
C HIS A 3 10.04 14.17 -4.94
N LEU A 4 10.18 15.47 -5.20
CA LEU A 4 10.90 16.39 -4.31
C LEU A 4 10.01 17.15 -3.33
N VAL A 5 8.69 17.11 -3.50
CA VAL A 5 7.74 17.84 -2.69
C VAL A 5 6.48 17.00 -2.49
N ASP A 6 5.93 17.03 -1.26
CA ASP A 6 4.74 16.30 -0.88
C ASP A 6 4.13 16.96 0.39
N ASP A 7 2.97 16.51 0.81
CA ASP A 7 2.31 16.89 2.08
C ASP A 7 3.23 16.68 3.29
N ASN A 8 4.10 15.65 3.22
CA ASN A 8 5.00 15.22 4.28
C ASN A 8 6.36 15.92 4.29
N GLY A 9 6.59 16.84 3.37
CA GLY A 9 7.78 17.67 3.38
C GLY A 9 8.18 18.23 2.03
N TRP A 10 8.75 19.42 2.08
CA TRP A 10 9.40 20.08 0.95
C TRP A 10 10.89 19.75 0.97
N ARG A 11 11.44 19.14 -0.09
CA ARG A 11 12.77 18.52 -0.06
C ARG A 11 13.81 19.15 -0.99
N ILE A 12 13.53 20.32 -1.56
CA ILE A 12 14.47 21.04 -2.43
C ILE A 12 14.58 22.51 -2.01
N GLU A 13 15.81 23.01 -1.91
CA GLU A 13 16.07 24.44 -1.65
C GLU A 13 15.58 25.31 -2.79
N ILE A 14 14.73 26.30 -2.49
CA ILE A 14 14.31 27.36 -3.40
C ILE A 14 14.72 28.71 -2.76
N LYS A 15 15.74 29.34 -3.31
CA LYS A 15 16.34 30.55 -2.70
C LYS A 15 15.37 31.70 -2.59
N LYS A 16 14.46 31.85 -3.55
CA LYS A 16 13.42 32.87 -3.51
C LYS A 16 12.38 32.65 -2.41
N TYR A 17 12.22 31.41 -1.96
CA TYR A 17 11.21 31.02 -0.97
C TYR A 17 11.81 30.21 0.19
N PRO A 18 12.66 30.82 1.06
CA PRO A 18 13.43 30.09 2.07
C PRO A 18 12.55 29.36 3.10
N LEU A 19 11.34 29.85 3.39
CA LEU A 19 10.42 29.18 4.33
C LEU A 19 10.02 27.78 3.85
N LEU A 20 10.15 27.46 2.55
CA LEU A 20 9.90 26.11 2.06
C LEU A 20 10.81 25.07 2.70
N THR A 21 12.07 25.43 2.98
CA THR A 21 13.01 24.54 3.69
C THR A 21 13.12 24.84 5.18
N GLU A 22 12.82 26.04 5.62
CA GLU A 22 12.83 26.40 7.06
C GLU A 22 11.63 25.79 7.79
N ILE A 23 10.44 25.84 7.19
CA ILE A 23 9.17 25.34 7.74
C ILE A 23 8.75 24.06 7.00
N GLY A 24 8.64 24.12 5.67
CA GLY A 24 8.08 23.03 4.87
C GLY A 24 8.90 21.74 4.89
N ALA A 25 10.20 21.79 5.20
CA ALA A 25 11.04 20.60 5.36
C ALA A 25 10.97 19.98 6.77
N SER A 26 10.30 20.64 7.72
CA SER A 26 10.26 20.24 9.14
C SER A 26 8.87 19.73 9.52
N ARG A 27 8.79 18.65 10.28
CA ARG A 27 7.53 18.10 10.77
C ARG A 27 7.64 17.65 12.23
N VAL A 28 6.49 17.41 12.86
CA VAL A 28 6.46 16.87 14.21
C VAL A 28 6.91 15.42 14.24
N GLU A 29 7.65 15.05 15.26
CA GLU A 29 8.04 13.68 15.51
C GLU A 29 6.87 12.88 16.11
N ARG A 30 6.71 11.63 15.69
CA ARG A 30 5.71 10.68 16.23
C ARG A 30 6.40 9.34 16.53
N PRO A 31 7.25 9.30 17.59
CA PRO A 31 8.05 8.13 17.89
C PRO A 31 7.17 6.88 18.15
N GLY A 32 7.61 5.74 17.64
CA GLY A 32 6.90 4.47 17.80
C GLY A 32 5.58 4.33 17.03
N LYS A 33 5.20 5.34 16.22
CA LYS A 33 4.00 5.30 15.39
C LYS A 33 4.34 5.04 13.93
N LEU A 34 3.65 4.09 13.32
CA LEU A 34 3.70 3.89 11.87
C LEU A 34 3.07 5.09 11.16
N PHE A 35 3.47 5.33 9.91
CA PHE A 35 3.00 6.45 9.10
C PHE A 35 1.46 6.64 9.14
N PRO A 36 0.62 5.60 8.97
CA PRO A 36 -0.83 5.77 9.00
C PRO A 36 -1.41 6.12 10.38
N GLU A 37 -0.65 5.92 11.46
CA GLU A 37 -1.08 6.18 12.84
C GLU A 37 -0.70 7.58 13.33
N ARG A 38 0.10 8.33 12.56
CA ARG A 38 0.65 9.62 12.96
C ARG A 38 -0.42 10.70 12.88
N ARG A 39 -0.69 11.35 14.02
CA ARG A 39 -1.61 12.47 14.12
C ARG A 39 -0.96 13.74 13.61
N ASN A 40 -1.78 14.61 12.99
CA ASN A 40 -1.35 15.91 12.50
C ASN A 40 -0.75 16.80 13.58
N GLN A 41 0.08 17.75 13.17
CA GLN A 41 0.63 18.79 14.00
C GLN A 41 -0.49 19.68 14.58
N ARG A 42 -0.38 20.03 15.86
CA ARG A 42 -1.20 21.05 16.51
C ARG A 42 -0.52 22.40 16.38
N GLN A 43 -1.30 23.47 16.40
CA GLN A 43 -0.74 24.83 16.44
C GLN A 43 0.17 25.01 17.65
N GLY A 44 1.38 25.54 17.43
CA GLY A 44 2.40 25.73 18.48
C GLY A 44 3.19 24.46 18.86
N GLU A 45 2.89 23.29 18.26
CA GLU A 45 3.68 22.07 18.50
C GLU A 45 5.01 22.17 17.75
N PRO A 46 6.17 21.93 18.44
CA PRO A 46 7.48 22.05 17.81
C PRO A 46 7.73 20.96 16.77
N THR A 47 8.42 21.32 15.71
CA THR A 47 8.89 20.39 14.66
C THR A 47 10.36 20.06 14.90
N VAL A 48 10.74 18.81 14.65
CA VAL A 48 12.11 18.31 14.88
C VAL A 48 12.68 17.56 13.68
N GLU A 49 11.86 16.76 12.98
CA GLU A 49 12.32 16.07 11.80
C GLU A 49 12.53 17.05 10.65
N LYS A 50 13.75 17.13 10.12
CA LYS A 50 14.11 18.04 9.03
C LYS A 50 15.05 17.36 8.05
N GLY A 51 14.83 17.59 6.76
CA GLY A 51 15.73 17.13 5.70
C GLY A 51 15.31 17.71 4.35
N PHE A 52 16.29 18.22 3.61
CA PHE A 52 16.12 18.69 2.22
C PHE A 52 17.47 18.66 1.51
N TYR A 53 17.44 18.76 0.20
CA TYR A 53 18.61 18.91 -0.65
C TYR A 53 18.85 20.41 -0.92
N THR A 54 20.07 20.88 -0.69
CA THR A 54 20.51 22.19 -1.17
C THR A 54 20.61 22.17 -2.71
N GLN A 55 20.69 23.34 -3.30
CA GLN A 55 20.90 23.41 -4.75
C GLN A 55 22.26 22.80 -5.18
N ASP A 56 23.26 22.82 -4.31
CA ASP A 56 24.55 22.18 -4.55
C ASP A 56 24.46 20.66 -4.49
N ASP A 57 23.71 20.09 -3.55
CA ASP A 57 23.41 18.66 -3.50
C ASP A 57 22.70 18.19 -4.79
N ILE A 58 21.74 18.98 -5.28
CA ILE A 58 21.04 18.67 -6.54
C ILE A 58 22.02 18.68 -7.72
N ARG A 59 22.92 19.68 -7.79
CA ARG A 59 23.96 19.74 -8.86
C ARG A 59 24.86 18.51 -8.81
N GLU A 60 25.26 18.08 -7.61
CA GLU A 60 26.06 16.88 -7.43
C GLU A 60 25.32 15.62 -7.90
N ILE A 61 24.05 15.43 -7.46
CA ILE A 61 23.19 14.31 -7.89
C ILE A 61 23.06 14.29 -9.43
N VAL A 62 22.75 15.42 -10.04
CA VAL A 62 22.59 15.53 -11.49
C VAL A 62 23.91 15.21 -12.21
N ALA A 63 25.03 15.73 -11.75
CA ALA A 63 26.35 15.46 -12.34
C ALA A 63 26.74 13.97 -12.20
N TYR A 64 26.51 13.39 -11.03
CA TYR A 64 26.77 11.97 -10.77
C TYR A 64 25.93 11.06 -11.68
N ALA A 65 24.63 11.37 -11.86
CA ALA A 65 23.73 10.65 -12.74
C ALA A 65 24.16 10.80 -14.22
N ALA A 66 24.44 12.02 -14.64
CA ALA A 66 24.86 12.32 -16.04
C ALA A 66 26.13 11.56 -16.45
N ALA A 67 27.13 11.42 -15.53
CA ALA A 67 28.33 10.60 -15.74
C ALA A 67 28.00 9.11 -15.98
N ARG A 68 26.79 8.66 -15.63
CA ARG A 68 26.26 7.30 -15.82
C ARG A 68 25.19 7.21 -16.91
N ARG A 69 25.02 8.28 -17.67
CA ARG A 69 23.99 8.39 -18.72
C ARG A 69 22.56 8.27 -18.18
N ILE A 70 22.34 8.72 -16.96
CA ILE A 70 21.03 8.75 -16.30
C ILE A 70 20.54 10.20 -16.29
N GLU A 71 19.35 10.41 -16.83
CA GLU A 71 18.63 11.70 -16.75
C GLU A 71 17.88 11.77 -15.42
N VAL A 72 17.98 12.88 -14.70
CA VAL A 72 17.25 13.14 -13.46
C VAL A 72 16.06 14.05 -13.75
N ILE A 73 14.85 13.53 -13.60
CA ILE A 73 13.60 14.25 -13.85
C ILE A 73 13.06 14.74 -12.50
N PRO A 74 12.90 16.06 -12.29
CA PRO A 74 12.31 16.59 -11.06
C PRO A 74 10.79 16.56 -11.12
N GLU A 75 10.16 16.27 -9.97
CA GLU A 75 8.73 16.45 -9.76
C GLU A 75 8.46 17.54 -8.73
N ILE A 76 7.57 18.47 -9.10
CA ILE A 76 7.04 19.52 -8.25
C ILE A 76 5.52 19.40 -8.27
N GLU A 77 4.98 18.85 -7.21
CA GLU A 77 3.57 18.53 -7.06
C GLU A 77 2.66 19.75 -7.04
N MET A 78 1.56 19.65 -7.77
CA MET A 78 0.48 20.62 -7.84
C MET A 78 -0.79 20.03 -8.51
N PRO A 79 -2.01 20.43 -8.13
CA PRO A 79 -2.33 21.37 -7.04
C PRO A 79 -2.40 20.71 -5.65
N ALA A 80 -2.43 19.38 -5.57
CA ALA A 80 -2.43 18.62 -4.33
C ALA A 80 -1.02 18.34 -3.82
N HIS A 81 -0.90 17.48 -2.80
CA HIS A 81 0.35 17.15 -2.12
C HIS A 81 1.17 18.39 -1.75
N SER A 82 0.48 19.43 -1.29
CA SER A 82 1.02 20.79 -1.14
C SER A 82 1.04 21.28 0.31
N ASN A 83 0.64 20.46 1.30
CA ASN A 83 0.58 20.88 2.69
C ASN A 83 1.91 21.42 3.23
N ALA A 84 3.05 20.86 2.82
CA ALA A 84 4.36 21.35 3.25
C ALA A 84 4.63 22.78 2.75
N ALA A 85 4.27 23.08 1.51
CA ALA A 85 4.38 24.42 0.95
C ALA A 85 3.38 25.39 1.58
N LEU A 86 2.15 24.92 1.83
CA LEU A 86 1.09 25.71 2.45
C LEU A 86 1.33 25.95 3.94
N ALA A 87 2.03 25.07 4.63
CA ALA A 87 2.51 25.32 6.00
C ALA A 87 3.50 26.49 6.04
N ALA A 88 4.36 26.60 5.01
CA ALA A 88 5.32 27.70 4.86
C ALA A 88 4.65 29.01 4.36
N TYR A 89 3.68 28.91 3.45
CA TYR A 89 3.00 30.03 2.80
C TYR A 89 1.47 29.85 2.82
N PRO A 90 0.80 30.00 3.97
CA PRO A 90 -0.63 29.67 4.14
C PRO A 90 -1.58 30.49 3.25
N LEU A 91 -1.17 31.70 2.85
CA LEU A 91 -1.96 32.56 1.95
C LEU A 91 -2.16 31.99 0.54
N LEU A 92 -1.46 30.91 0.19
CA LEU A 92 -1.62 30.20 -1.09
C LEU A 92 -2.74 29.16 -1.02
N ALA A 93 -3.25 28.82 0.18
CA ALA A 93 -4.45 28.01 0.37
C ALA A 93 -5.72 28.81 0.05
N CYS A 94 -6.85 28.10 -0.10
CA CYS A 94 -8.15 28.76 -0.21
C CYS A 94 -8.49 29.55 1.07
N PRO A 95 -9.01 30.79 0.97
CA PRO A 95 -9.31 31.63 2.13
C PRO A 95 -10.41 31.06 3.06
N VAL A 96 -11.10 30.05 2.62
CA VAL A 96 -12.12 29.31 3.40
C VAL A 96 -11.51 28.24 4.32
N VAL A 97 -10.19 28.00 4.25
CA VAL A 97 -9.49 27.09 5.15
C VAL A 97 -9.34 27.77 6.50
N ASP A 98 -10.03 27.27 7.50
CA ASP A 98 -10.07 27.77 8.88
C ASP A 98 -9.17 26.98 9.85
N LYS A 99 -8.43 25.99 9.33
CA LYS A 99 -7.58 25.09 10.10
C LYS A 99 -6.12 25.54 10.06
N PHE A 100 -5.40 25.23 11.14
CA PHE A 100 -3.94 25.33 11.14
C PHE A 100 -3.36 24.39 10.08
N ILE A 101 -2.49 24.91 9.23
CA ILE A 101 -1.80 24.14 8.17
C ILE A 101 -0.40 23.81 8.67
N GLY A 102 -0.16 22.53 8.93
CA GLY A 102 1.16 22.00 9.28
C GLY A 102 1.67 21.03 8.23
N VAL A 103 2.96 20.71 8.26
CA VAL A 103 3.54 19.63 7.47
C VAL A 103 3.00 18.32 8.03
N LEU A 104 2.44 17.46 7.16
CA LEU A 104 1.77 16.24 7.60
C LEU A 104 2.78 15.17 8.02
N PRO A 105 2.72 14.63 9.24
CA PRO A 105 3.61 13.54 9.66
C PRO A 105 3.15 12.16 9.16
N GLY A 106 1.91 12.06 8.71
CA GLY A 106 1.24 10.84 8.26
C GLY A 106 0.23 11.12 7.15
N LEU A 107 -0.87 10.34 7.11
CA LEU A 107 -1.90 10.44 6.05
C LEU A 107 -2.69 11.76 6.02
N GLY A 108 -2.59 12.58 7.06
CA GLY A 108 -3.23 13.89 7.12
C GLY A 108 -4.75 13.89 7.33
N GLY A 109 -5.45 12.82 7.02
CA GLY A 109 -6.91 12.74 7.09
C GLY A 109 -7.58 13.84 6.25
N ASN A 110 -8.40 14.68 6.88
CA ASN A 110 -9.07 15.80 6.21
C ASN A 110 -8.17 17.07 6.04
N HIS A 111 -6.89 17.03 6.44
CA HIS A 111 -5.92 18.07 6.13
C HIS A 111 -5.27 17.85 4.75
N ALA A 112 -5.23 16.61 4.25
CA ALA A 112 -4.81 16.32 2.87
C ALA A 112 -5.75 16.91 1.80
N ASP A 113 -6.93 17.44 2.19
CA ASP A 113 -7.84 18.19 1.33
C ASP A 113 -7.42 19.66 1.15
N ILE A 114 -6.42 20.14 1.89
CA ILE A 114 -5.91 21.51 1.81
C ILE A 114 -4.88 21.55 0.69
N ILE A 115 -5.29 22.11 -0.45
CA ILE A 115 -4.48 22.18 -1.67
C ILE A 115 -4.34 23.64 -2.15
N TYR A 116 -3.45 23.90 -3.10
CA TYR A 116 -3.30 25.24 -3.66
C TYR A 116 -4.63 25.82 -4.15
N CYS A 117 -4.86 27.13 -3.89
CA CYS A 117 -6.07 27.81 -4.35
C CYS A 117 -5.99 28.11 -5.85
N ALA A 118 -6.75 27.42 -6.68
CA ALA A 118 -6.78 27.60 -8.13
C ALA A 118 -7.34 28.97 -8.58
N GLY A 119 -8.08 29.64 -7.70
CA GLY A 119 -8.59 31.00 -7.96
C GLY A 119 -7.60 32.13 -7.67
N ASN A 120 -6.49 31.84 -6.95
CA ASN A 120 -5.51 32.84 -6.54
C ASN A 120 -4.34 32.92 -7.50
N ASP A 121 -4.17 34.07 -8.19
CA ASP A 121 -3.07 34.25 -9.15
C ASP A 121 -1.68 34.25 -8.50
N SER A 122 -1.56 34.56 -7.22
CA SER A 122 -0.30 34.47 -6.48
C SER A 122 0.23 33.04 -6.40
N VAL A 123 -0.64 32.03 -6.42
CA VAL A 123 -0.24 30.61 -6.49
C VAL A 123 0.54 30.32 -7.78
N PHE A 124 0.04 30.81 -8.91
CA PHE A 124 0.71 30.61 -10.20
C PHE A 124 2.06 31.34 -10.24
N THR A 125 2.12 32.58 -9.74
CA THR A 125 3.38 33.33 -9.64
C THR A 125 4.39 32.61 -8.76
N PHE A 126 3.95 32.09 -7.63
CA PHE A 126 4.78 31.31 -6.71
C PHE A 126 5.34 30.06 -7.38
N LEU A 127 4.49 29.25 -8.01
CA LEU A 127 4.91 28.03 -8.69
C LEU A 127 5.81 28.31 -9.92
N GLN A 128 5.54 29.38 -10.67
CA GLN A 128 6.38 29.81 -11.79
C GLN A 128 7.79 30.16 -11.33
N ASN A 129 7.93 30.89 -10.23
CA ASN A 129 9.24 31.22 -9.66
C ASN A 129 10.00 29.97 -9.19
N ILE A 130 9.30 28.96 -8.64
CA ILE A 130 9.89 27.66 -8.28
C ILE A 130 10.38 26.94 -9.53
N ILE A 131 9.56 26.87 -10.58
CA ILE A 131 9.94 26.24 -11.83
C ILE A 131 11.16 26.92 -12.45
N ASP A 132 11.31 28.24 -12.34
CA ASP A 132 12.50 28.95 -12.83
C ASP A 132 13.80 28.47 -12.16
N GLU A 133 13.80 28.26 -10.85
CA GLU A 133 14.96 27.71 -10.13
C GLU A 133 15.17 26.22 -10.46
N VAL A 134 14.11 25.44 -10.55
CA VAL A 134 14.18 24.01 -10.91
C VAL A 134 14.75 23.81 -12.32
N VAL A 135 14.30 24.59 -13.30
CA VAL A 135 14.82 24.53 -14.68
C VAL A 135 16.32 24.86 -14.75
N ALA A 136 16.81 25.75 -13.88
CA ALA A 136 18.23 26.08 -13.81
C ALA A 136 19.10 24.96 -13.19
N LEU A 137 18.50 24.11 -12.34
CA LEU A 137 19.20 23.03 -11.65
C LEU A 137 19.19 21.71 -12.45
N PHE A 138 18.09 21.43 -13.15
CA PHE A 138 17.90 20.17 -13.86
C PHE A 138 18.00 20.38 -15.38
N PRO A 139 18.99 19.77 -16.04
CA PRO A 139 19.12 19.82 -17.50
C PRO A 139 18.09 18.98 -18.24
N SER A 140 17.31 18.18 -17.51
CA SER A 140 16.25 17.32 -18.08
C SER A 140 15.32 18.10 -19.00
N LYS A 141 14.99 17.46 -20.12
CA LYS A 141 13.94 17.96 -21.01
C LYS A 141 12.57 18.00 -20.33
N TYR A 142 12.37 17.22 -19.32
CA TYR A 142 11.09 16.97 -18.65
C TYR A 142 11.03 17.58 -17.26
N ILE A 143 9.85 18.12 -16.93
CA ILE A 143 9.44 18.50 -15.56
C ILE A 143 8.13 17.78 -15.27
N HIS A 144 8.07 17.00 -14.20
CA HIS A 144 6.84 16.38 -13.75
C HIS A 144 6.10 17.34 -12.80
N LEU A 145 4.79 17.56 -13.04
CA LEU A 145 3.97 18.52 -12.30
C LEU A 145 2.97 17.83 -11.36
N GLY A 146 3.06 16.52 -11.19
CA GLY A 146 2.12 15.76 -10.38
C GLY A 146 0.72 15.71 -10.99
N GLY A 147 -0.25 16.22 -10.27
CA GLY A 147 -1.65 16.34 -10.69
C GLY A 147 -2.58 15.31 -10.08
N ASP A 148 -2.07 14.40 -9.23
CA ASP A 148 -2.79 13.32 -8.59
C ASP A 148 -3.54 13.74 -7.32
N GLU A 149 -4.48 12.91 -6.92
CA GLU A 149 -5.22 12.91 -5.66
C GLU A 149 -5.82 14.25 -5.21
N ALA A 150 -5.97 15.24 -6.12
CA ALA A 150 -6.48 16.55 -5.79
C ALA A 150 -7.94 16.49 -5.31
N ARG A 151 -8.15 16.60 -4.00
CA ARG A 151 -9.48 16.67 -3.39
C ARG A 151 -9.99 18.10 -3.40
N LYS A 152 -11.06 18.36 -4.14
CA LYS A 152 -11.59 19.71 -4.41
C LYS A 152 -12.55 20.23 -3.32
N THR A 153 -12.49 19.69 -2.12
CA THR A 153 -13.41 20.03 -1.01
C THR A 153 -13.50 21.55 -0.78
N HIS A 154 -12.35 22.21 -0.66
CA HIS A 154 -12.30 23.65 -0.44
C HIS A 154 -12.59 24.47 -1.71
N TRP A 155 -12.23 23.98 -2.90
CA TRP A 155 -12.52 24.69 -4.16
C TRP A 155 -14.00 24.87 -4.40
N LYS A 156 -14.85 23.90 -4.00
CA LYS A 156 -16.30 23.94 -4.15
C LYS A 156 -16.95 25.13 -3.43
N VAL A 157 -16.36 25.57 -2.32
CA VAL A 157 -16.91 26.65 -1.49
C VAL A 157 -16.02 27.91 -1.48
N CYS A 158 -14.88 27.87 -2.14
CA CYS A 158 -13.94 29.00 -2.21
C CYS A 158 -14.43 30.06 -3.20
N PRO A 159 -14.68 31.32 -2.75
CA PRO A 159 -15.17 32.38 -3.65
C PRO A 159 -14.18 32.70 -4.79
N LEU A 160 -12.87 32.59 -4.55
CA LEU A 160 -11.86 32.83 -5.60
C LEU A 160 -11.88 31.73 -6.66
N CYS A 161 -12.00 30.46 -6.25
CA CYS A 161 -12.10 29.35 -7.19
C CYS A 161 -13.38 29.41 -8.01
N GLN A 162 -14.52 29.71 -7.39
CA GLN A 162 -15.81 29.84 -8.06
C GLN A 162 -15.83 31.06 -9.02
N ALA A 163 -15.22 32.17 -8.63
CA ALA A 163 -15.06 33.34 -9.50
C ALA A 163 -14.16 33.01 -10.72
N ARG A 164 -13.10 32.23 -10.53
CA ARG A 164 -12.21 31.76 -11.61
C ARG A 164 -12.99 30.86 -12.58
N MET A 165 -13.74 29.89 -12.05
CA MET A 165 -14.56 29.00 -12.87
C MET A 165 -15.56 29.79 -13.74
N LYS A 166 -16.26 30.76 -13.16
CA LYS A 166 -17.17 31.63 -13.89
C LYS A 166 -16.47 32.44 -14.97
N LYS A 167 -15.30 33.02 -14.64
CA LYS A 167 -14.51 33.84 -15.59
C LYS A 167 -14.03 33.04 -16.80
N GLU A 168 -13.55 31.83 -16.56
CA GLU A 168 -12.96 30.96 -17.59
C GLU A 168 -13.99 30.03 -18.26
N GLY A 169 -15.28 30.09 -17.86
CA GLY A 169 -16.36 29.26 -18.42
C GLY A 169 -16.22 27.77 -18.09
N LEU A 170 -15.63 27.43 -16.93
CA LEU A 170 -15.42 26.05 -16.48
C LEU A 170 -16.69 25.50 -15.81
N LYS A 171 -16.98 24.22 -16.03
CA LYS A 171 -18.26 23.60 -15.60
C LYS A 171 -18.21 23.08 -14.17
N ASN A 172 -17.05 22.62 -13.72
CA ASN A 172 -16.84 21.99 -12.42
C ASN A 172 -15.38 22.11 -11.96
N GLU A 173 -15.08 21.61 -10.77
CA GLU A 173 -13.74 21.69 -10.17
C GLU A 173 -12.73 20.76 -10.85
N GLU A 174 -13.16 19.74 -11.61
CA GLU A 174 -12.25 18.98 -12.48
C GLU A 174 -11.75 19.86 -13.64
N ASP A 175 -12.66 20.58 -14.30
CA ASP A 175 -12.27 21.56 -15.34
C ASP A 175 -11.33 22.63 -14.77
N LEU A 176 -11.54 23.05 -13.51
CA LEU A 176 -10.66 23.99 -12.82
C LEU A 176 -9.26 23.41 -12.59
N GLN A 177 -9.14 22.14 -12.24
CA GLN A 177 -7.85 21.45 -12.20
C GLN A 177 -7.20 21.37 -13.59
N GLY A 178 -7.97 21.06 -14.62
CA GLY A 178 -7.51 21.07 -16.00
C GLY A 178 -6.95 22.45 -16.41
N TYR A 179 -7.65 23.54 -16.06
CA TYR A 179 -7.18 24.91 -16.25
C TYR A 179 -5.86 25.17 -15.50
N PHE A 180 -5.77 24.77 -14.24
CA PHE A 180 -4.58 24.93 -13.41
C PHE A 180 -3.38 24.25 -14.07
N MET A 181 -3.52 22.97 -14.41
CA MET A 181 -2.46 22.18 -15.03
C MET A 181 -2.07 22.70 -16.41
N ALA A 182 -3.04 23.13 -17.24
CA ALA A 182 -2.76 23.72 -18.55
C ALA A 182 -1.97 25.03 -18.43
N ARG A 183 -2.31 25.89 -17.47
CA ARG A 183 -1.61 27.16 -17.24
C ARG A 183 -0.16 26.94 -16.83
N MET A 184 0.09 26.01 -15.91
CA MET A 184 1.45 25.64 -15.49
C MET A 184 2.22 24.90 -16.58
N SER A 185 1.57 24.02 -17.33
CA SER A 185 2.17 23.34 -18.49
C SER A 185 2.64 24.32 -19.56
N ASN A 186 1.84 25.35 -19.86
CA ASN A 186 2.23 26.40 -20.79
C ASN A 186 3.46 27.20 -20.31
N TYR A 187 3.54 27.42 -18.99
CA TYR A 187 4.71 28.09 -18.41
C TYR A 187 5.98 27.23 -18.56
N VAL A 188 5.92 25.93 -18.20
CA VAL A 188 7.03 24.99 -18.38
C VAL A 188 7.49 24.93 -19.84
N LYS A 189 6.54 24.89 -20.79
CA LYS A 189 6.85 24.95 -22.23
C LYS A 189 7.54 26.23 -22.64
N SER A 190 7.15 27.38 -22.07
CA SER A 190 7.82 28.67 -22.35
C SER A 190 9.29 28.70 -21.91
N LYS A 191 9.68 27.78 -20.99
CA LYS A 191 11.07 27.55 -20.59
C LYS A 191 11.80 26.51 -21.44
N GLY A 192 11.19 26.06 -22.54
CA GLY A 192 11.78 25.05 -23.45
C GLY A 192 11.76 23.61 -22.88
N ARG A 193 10.89 23.34 -21.91
CA ARG A 193 10.75 22.00 -21.28
C ARG A 193 9.42 21.36 -21.67
N GLU A 194 9.32 20.05 -21.50
CA GLU A 194 8.12 19.25 -21.70
C GLU A 194 7.55 18.81 -20.35
N VAL A 195 6.22 18.72 -20.27
CA VAL A 195 5.53 18.38 -19.03
C VAL A 195 5.28 16.89 -18.94
N MET A 196 5.48 16.34 -17.76
CA MET A 196 4.99 15.03 -17.33
C MET A 196 3.96 15.21 -16.21
N GLY A 197 3.08 14.23 -16.02
CA GLY A 197 2.13 14.22 -14.89
C GLY A 197 1.42 12.89 -14.76
N TRP A 198 0.77 12.70 -13.61
CA TRP A 198 0.02 11.49 -13.30
C TRP A 198 -1.25 11.36 -14.15
N ASP A 199 -1.83 10.19 -14.15
CA ASP A 199 -2.93 9.85 -15.09
C ASP A 199 -4.27 10.54 -14.77
N GLU A 200 -4.40 11.25 -13.64
CA GLU A 200 -5.50 12.17 -13.37
C GLU A 200 -5.61 13.33 -14.37
N LEU A 201 -4.50 13.70 -15.01
CA LEU A 201 -4.53 14.68 -16.11
C LEU A 201 -5.46 14.24 -17.25
N THR A 202 -5.81 12.95 -17.33
CA THR A 202 -6.76 12.43 -18.32
C THR A 202 -8.23 12.65 -17.97
N ASN A 203 -8.54 13.17 -16.78
CA ASN A 203 -9.90 13.47 -16.35
C ASN A 203 -10.51 14.65 -17.11
N THR A 204 -9.64 15.52 -17.65
CA THR A 204 -10.02 16.68 -18.45
C THR A 204 -9.24 16.69 -19.78
N LYS A 205 -9.19 17.84 -20.45
CA LYS A 205 -8.33 18.00 -21.63
C LYS A 205 -6.86 17.92 -21.19
N ILE A 206 -6.16 16.91 -21.68
CA ILE A 206 -4.73 16.73 -21.41
C ILE A 206 -3.95 17.92 -22.03
N PRO A 207 -3.01 18.55 -21.31
CA PRO A 207 -2.17 19.59 -21.87
C PRO A 207 -1.39 19.07 -23.10
N ASP A 208 -1.35 19.85 -24.18
CA ASP A 208 -0.73 19.42 -25.44
C ASP A 208 0.72 18.96 -25.22
N GLY A 209 1.09 17.79 -25.75
CA GLY A 209 2.42 17.21 -25.64
C GLY A 209 2.82 16.70 -24.25
N ALA A 210 1.94 16.75 -23.27
CA ALA A 210 2.21 16.17 -21.95
C ALA A 210 2.40 14.65 -22.05
N VAL A 211 3.32 14.13 -21.24
CA VAL A 211 3.57 12.70 -21.03
C VAL A 211 2.80 12.24 -19.80
N ILE A 212 2.04 11.16 -19.91
CA ILE A 212 1.17 10.67 -18.85
C ILE A 212 1.76 9.43 -18.17
N PHE A 213 1.86 9.48 -16.84
CA PHE A 213 2.28 8.35 -16.01
C PHE A 213 1.06 7.58 -15.53
N GLY A 214 0.90 6.35 -16.02
CA GLY A 214 -0.22 5.47 -15.67
C GLY A 214 0.04 4.72 -14.39
N TRP A 215 -0.50 5.19 -13.28
CA TRP A 215 -0.28 4.58 -11.96
C TRP A 215 -1.52 3.92 -11.35
N GLN A 216 -2.70 4.46 -11.59
CA GLN A 216 -3.93 3.98 -10.97
C GLN A 216 -4.23 2.54 -11.40
N GLY A 217 -4.37 1.65 -10.42
CA GLY A 217 -4.65 0.24 -10.66
C GLY A 217 -3.59 -0.43 -11.53
N TYR A 218 -3.94 -0.73 -12.78
CA TYR A 218 -3.05 -1.26 -13.82
C TYR A 218 -2.65 -0.22 -14.88
N GLY A 219 -2.82 1.08 -14.61
CA GLY A 219 -2.41 2.17 -15.49
C GLY A 219 -3.34 2.41 -16.69
N GLN A 220 -4.60 2.02 -16.61
CA GLN A 220 -5.55 2.09 -17.74
C GLN A 220 -5.79 3.52 -18.26
N ALA A 221 -5.67 4.53 -17.41
CA ALA A 221 -5.87 5.92 -17.81
C ALA A 221 -4.76 6.41 -18.76
N ALA A 222 -3.51 5.93 -18.64
CA ALA A 222 -2.46 6.23 -19.60
C ALA A 222 -2.79 5.72 -21.01
N LEU A 223 -3.51 4.60 -21.13
CA LEU A 223 -3.96 4.09 -22.44
C LEU A 223 -5.02 5.01 -23.08
N LYS A 224 -5.84 5.69 -22.25
CA LYS A 224 -6.75 6.73 -22.74
C LYS A 224 -5.97 7.90 -23.37
N ALA A 225 -4.88 8.33 -22.71
CA ALA A 225 -3.98 9.36 -23.24
C ALA A 225 -3.29 8.92 -24.54
N ALA A 226 -2.81 7.67 -24.60
CA ALA A 226 -2.18 7.08 -25.78
C ALA A 226 -3.11 7.06 -27.00
N ARG A 227 -4.41 6.76 -26.80
CA ARG A 227 -5.42 6.84 -27.89
C ARG A 227 -5.59 8.25 -28.44
N GLN A 228 -5.33 9.28 -27.63
CA GLN A 228 -5.34 10.69 -28.03
C GLN A 228 -4.00 11.17 -28.63
N GLY A 229 -2.98 10.30 -28.67
CA GLY A 229 -1.67 10.60 -29.26
C GLY A 229 -0.63 11.11 -28.26
N HIS A 230 -0.89 11.08 -26.96
CA HIS A 230 0.08 11.44 -25.92
C HIS A 230 1.05 10.30 -25.65
N ARG A 231 2.32 10.65 -25.43
CA ARG A 231 3.31 9.70 -24.88
C ARG A 231 2.97 9.35 -23.45
N PHE A 232 3.41 8.18 -23.02
CA PHE A 232 3.11 7.71 -21.66
C PHE A 232 4.21 6.80 -21.10
N VAL A 233 4.22 6.68 -19.78
CA VAL A 233 5.04 5.77 -19.00
C VAL A 233 4.11 4.88 -18.17
N MET A 234 4.39 3.58 -18.08
CA MET A 234 3.63 2.66 -17.26
C MET A 234 4.29 2.48 -15.89
N THR A 235 3.58 2.79 -14.83
CA THR A 235 4.00 2.60 -13.43
C THR A 235 2.85 2.12 -12.55
N PRO A 236 2.12 1.05 -12.97
CA PRO A 236 0.90 0.63 -12.30
C PRO A 236 1.12 0.26 -10.84
N ALA A 237 0.34 0.87 -9.95
CA ALA A 237 0.46 0.66 -8.50
C ALA A 237 0.23 -0.79 -8.08
N ARG A 238 -0.53 -1.56 -8.88
CA ARG A 238 -0.77 -2.99 -8.61
C ARG A 238 0.48 -3.86 -8.80
N VAL A 239 1.45 -3.41 -9.60
CA VAL A 239 2.62 -4.23 -9.99
C VAL A 239 3.95 -3.53 -9.73
N LEU A 240 4.08 -2.24 -10.05
CA LEU A 240 5.36 -1.54 -10.06
C LEU A 240 5.58 -0.60 -8.87
N TYR A 241 4.69 -0.59 -7.86
CA TYR A 241 4.94 0.13 -6.61
C TYR A 241 5.77 -0.74 -5.67
N LEU A 242 7.04 -0.36 -5.50
CA LEU A 242 8.03 -1.11 -4.74
C LEU A 242 7.90 -0.94 -3.22
N ILE A 243 6.94 -0.15 -2.75
CA ILE A 243 6.61 -0.03 -1.34
C ILE A 243 5.79 -1.22 -0.80
N ARG A 244 5.26 -2.09 -1.66
CA ARG A 244 4.43 -3.23 -1.25
C ARG A 244 5.27 -4.40 -0.75
N TYR A 245 4.62 -5.34 -0.05
CA TYR A 245 5.27 -6.57 0.39
C TYR A 245 5.84 -7.35 -0.79
N GLN A 246 7.08 -7.80 -0.67
CA GLN A 246 7.78 -8.51 -1.76
C GLN A 246 7.86 -10.04 -1.56
N GLY A 247 7.26 -10.54 -0.49
CA GLY A 247 7.17 -11.95 -0.20
C GLY A 247 6.04 -12.24 0.79
N PRO A 248 6.02 -13.46 1.36
CA PRO A 248 5.02 -13.84 2.36
C PRO A 248 5.04 -12.87 3.54
N GLN A 249 3.90 -12.28 3.85
CA GLN A 249 3.80 -11.17 4.82
C GLN A 249 4.25 -11.55 6.23
N TRP A 250 4.26 -12.84 6.58
CA TRP A 250 4.80 -13.37 7.83
C TRP A 250 6.23 -12.92 8.10
N PHE A 251 7.03 -12.71 7.07
CA PHE A 251 8.45 -12.40 7.15
C PHE A 251 8.79 -10.95 6.81
N GLU A 252 7.84 -10.23 6.21
CA GLU A 252 8.09 -8.89 5.72
C GLU A 252 8.04 -7.82 6.83
N PRO A 253 8.83 -6.76 6.76
CA PRO A 253 8.57 -5.56 7.55
C PRO A 253 7.21 -4.96 7.19
N VAL A 254 6.63 -4.20 8.13
CA VAL A 254 5.33 -3.54 7.87
C VAL A 254 5.48 -2.51 6.77
N THR A 255 4.58 -2.59 5.79
CA THR A 255 4.47 -1.62 4.69
C THR A 255 3.02 -1.51 4.22
N TYR A 256 2.75 -0.93 3.06
CA TYR A 256 1.40 -0.88 2.49
C TYR A 256 0.88 -2.28 2.14
N PHE A 257 -0.45 -2.40 2.16
CA PHE A 257 -1.17 -3.63 1.81
C PHE A 257 -0.91 -4.07 0.37
N GLY A 258 -0.99 -5.38 0.15
CA GLY A 258 -0.81 -6.02 -1.15
C GLY A 258 0.63 -6.44 -1.40
N ASN A 259 0.76 -7.46 -2.21
CA ASN A 259 2.04 -8.05 -2.57
C ASN A 259 2.44 -7.64 -3.99
N ASN A 260 3.74 -7.37 -4.19
CA ASN A 260 4.40 -7.27 -5.48
C ASN A 260 5.70 -8.05 -5.35
N THR A 261 5.63 -9.35 -5.58
CA THR A 261 6.79 -10.23 -5.48
C THR A 261 7.77 -9.98 -6.63
N LEU A 262 8.98 -10.47 -6.49
CA LEU A 262 9.97 -10.47 -7.58
C LEU A 262 9.40 -11.12 -8.85
N LYS A 263 8.62 -12.21 -8.69
CA LYS A 263 8.00 -12.94 -9.81
C LYS A 263 6.87 -12.14 -10.46
N ASP A 264 6.03 -11.45 -9.67
CA ASP A 264 4.95 -10.62 -10.20
C ASP A 264 5.50 -9.51 -11.09
N ILE A 265 6.59 -8.86 -10.67
CA ILE A 265 7.24 -7.80 -11.45
C ILE A 265 7.92 -8.38 -12.69
N TYR A 266 8.59 -9.52 -12.56
CA TYR A 266 9.21 -10.20 -13.70
C TYR A 266 8.17 -10.62 -14.74
N ASP A 267 7.01 -11.12 -14.33
CA ASP A 267 5.93 -11.57 -15.23
C ASP A 267 5.14 -10.41 -15.84
N TYR A 268 5.29 -9.20 -15.29
CA TYR A 268 4.60 -8.04 -15.85
C TYR A 268 5.04 -7.77 -17.29
N GLU A 269 4.03 -7.69 -18.19
CA GLU A 269 4.22 -7.33 -19.58
C GLU A 269 3.67 -5.92 -19.82
N PRO A 270 4.53 -4.93 -20.01
CA PRO A 270 4.10 -3.53 -20.16
C PRO A 270 3.32 -3.27 -21.45
N VAL A 271 3.47 -4.13 -22.45
CA VAL A 271 2.83 -3.99 -23.76
C VAL A 271 1.81 -5.10 -23.98
N GLU A 272 0.54 -4.79 -23.91
CA GLU A 272 -0.53 -5.75 -24.19
C GLU A 272 -0.64 -6.06 -25.68
N ARG A 273 -1.05 -7.30 -26.01
CA ARG A 273 -1.25 -7.73 -27.40
C ARG A 273 -2.30 -6.88 -28.13
N SER A 274 -3.29 -6.38 -27.41
CA SER A 274 -4.38 -5.53 -27.90
C SER A 274 -3.95 -4.14 -28.38
N TRP A 275 -2.75 -3.67 -28.02
CA TRP A 275 -2.32 -2.33 -28.35
C TRP A 275 -1.98 -2.20 -29.84
N THR A 276 -2.44 -1.08 -30.43
CA THR A 276 -2.09 -0.71 -31.81
C THR A 276 -0.60 -0.35 -31.93
N THR A 277 -0.05 -0.43 -33.15
CA THR A 277 1.33 0.00 -33.41
C THR A 277 1.58 1.45 -32.97
N LYS A 278 0.60 2.35 -33.17
CA LYS A 278 0.68 3.73 -32.71
C LYS A 278 0.78 3.82 -31.19
N MET A 279 -0.04 3.10 -30.45
CA MET A 279 0.03 3.11 -28.97
C MET A 279 1.39 2.59 -28.49
N ARG A 280 1.90 1.51 -29.08
CA ARG A 280 3.23 0.97 -28.75
C ARG A 280 4.35 1.97 -28.96
N SER A 281 4.30 2.76 -30.05
CA SER A 281 5.31 3.79 -30.33
C SER A 281 5.24 5.01 -29.42
N LEU A 282 4.15 5.18 -28.66
CA LEU A 282 3.98 6.24 -27.67
C LEU A 282 4.43 5.85 -26.26
N LEU A 283 4.62 4.55 -25.99
CA LEU A 283 5.18 4.08 -24.72
C LEU A 283 6.64 4.50 -24.63
N MET A 284 6.99 5.30 -23.63
CA MET A 284 8.37 5.71 -23.35
C MET A 284 9.14 4.69 -22.53
N GLY A 285 8.45 3.92 -21.70
CA GLY A 285 9.05 2.93 -20.82
C GLY A 285 8.17 2.60 -19.62
N ILE A 286 8.79 1.95 -18.63
CA ILE A 286 8.17 1.60 -17.35
C ILE A 286 8.95 2.22 -16.20
N GLN A 287 8.27 2.43 -15.07
CA GLN A 287 8.88 2.94 -13.84
C GLN A 287 8.50 2.08 -12.65
N GLY A 288 9.49 1.69 -11.85
CA GLY A 288 9.26 1.20 -10.48
C GLY A 288 9.16 2.41 -9.54
N SER A 289 8.02 2.60 -8.88
CA SER A 289 7.82 3.70 -7.94
C SER A 289 8.09 3.26 -6.51
N MET A 290 8.98 3.99 -5.83
CA MET A 290 9.33 3.77 -4.43
C MET A 290 8.88 4.96 -3.59
N TRP A 291 7.95 4.71 -2.68
CA TRP A 291 7.42 5.67 -1.71
C TRP A 291 7.96 5.35 -0.32
N THR A 292 8.23 6.37 0.50
CA THR A 292 9.05 6.22 1.71
C THR A 292 8.28 6.32 3.03
N GLU A 293 6.95 6.18 3.01
CA GLU A 293 6.08 6.33 4.19
C GLU A 293 6.43 5.34 5.31
N PHE A 294 6.97 4.18 4.96
CA PHE A 294 7.38 3.14 5.91
C PHE A 294 8.89 3.03 6.06
N CYS A 295 9.66 3.96 5.47
CA CYS A 295 11.12 3.96 5.53
C CYS A 295 11.62 5.07 6.45
N ASN A 296 12.44 4.71 7.43
CA ASN A 296 13.11 5.64 8.33
C ASN A 296 14.64 5.68 8.12
N LYS A 297 15.16 4.72 7.35
CA LYS A 297 16.60 4.53 7.09
C LYS A 297 16.84 4.18 5.62
N PRO A 298 18.02 4.51 5.07
CA PRO A 298 18.39 4.16 3.70
C PRO A 298 18.31 2.66 3.42
N GLU A 299 18.71 1.81 4.37
CA GLU A 299 18.69 0.35 4.23
C GLU A 299 17.28 -0.22 4.05
N GLU A 300 16.25 0.46 4.59
CA GLU A 300 14.86 0.07 4.41
C GLU A 300 14.38 0.39 2.98
N VAL A 301 14.86 1.50 2.40
CA VAL A 301 14.62 1.84 1.00
C VAL A 301 15.31 0.84 0.08
N GLU A 302 16.58 0.53 0.33
CA GLU A 302 17.34 -0.48 -0.41
C GLU A 302 16.66 -1.85 -0.36
N TYR A 303 16.23 -2.29 0.84
CA TYR A 303 15.47 -3.52 1.04
C TYR A 303 14.21 -3.57 0.16
N LEU A 304 13.44 -2.49 0.12
CA LEU A 304 12.21 -2.45 -0.66
C LEU A 304 12.46 -2.37 -2.18
N ILE A 305 13.53 -1.73 -2.61
CA ILE A 305 13.89 -1.61 -4.04
C ILE A 305 14.49 -2.93 -4.55
N PHE A 306 15.48 -3.48 -3.83
CA PHE A 306 16.21 -4.65 -4.29
C PHE A 306 15.68 -5.96 -3.70
N PRO A 307 15.63 -7.04 -4.51
CA PRO A 307 16.13 -7.16 -5.89
C PRO A 307 15.10 -6.79 -6.97
N ARG A 308 13.91 -6.31 -6.60
CA ARG A 308 12.80 -6.08 -7.54
C ARG A 308 13.13 -5.10 -8.67
N LEU A 309 13.99 -4.12 -8.42
CA LEU A 309 14.42 -3.18 -9.47
C LEU A 309 15.16 -3.90 -10.62
N ALA A 310 15.85 -5.01 -10.34
CA ALA A 310 16.44 -5.84 -11.39
C ALA A 310 15.35 -6.48 -12.29
N ALA A 311 14.21 -6.89 -11.72
CA ALA A 311 13.07 -7.40 -12.50
C ALA A 311 12.39 -6.29 -13.32
N VAL A 312 12.30 -5.06 -12.79
CA VAL A 312 11.84 -3.89 -13.56
C VAL A 312 12.76 -3.66 -14.77
N ALA A 313 14.07 -3.71 -14.55
CA ALA A 313 15.05 -3.57 -15.64
C ALA A 313 14.92 -4.68 -16.69
N GLU A 314 14.75 -5.94 -16.26
CA GLU A 314 14.51 -7.06 -17.19
C GLU A 314 13.24 -6.82 -18.03
N GLY A 315 12.14 -6.38 -17.40
CA GLY A 315 10.89 -6.07 -18.10
C GLY A 315 11.01 -4.88 -19.07
N ALA A 316 11.89 -3.92 -18.79
CA ALA A 316 12.13 -2.75 -19.63
C ALA A 316 13.03 -3.03 -20.84
N TRP A 317 14.01 -3.94 -20.71
CA TRP A 317 15.08 -4.14 -21.71
C TRP A 317 15.00 -5.47 -22.47
N THR A 318 14.26 -6.46 -21.95
CA THR A 318 14.18 -7.78 -22.56
C THR A 318 12.82 -7.95 -23.25
N PHE A 319 12.82 -8.29 -24.55
CA PHE A 319 11.59 -8.64 -25.25
C PHE A 319 10.94 -9.88 -24.61
N PRO A 320 9.61 -9.94 -24.52
CA PRO A 320 8.88 -11.05 -23.88
C PRO A 320 9.29 -12.43 -24.35
N VAL A 321 9.57 -12.58 -25.66
CA VAL A 321 10.00 -13.85 -26.28
C VAL A 321 11.37 -14.35 -25.79
N TYR A 322 12.18 -13.48 -25.23
CA TYR A 322 13.53 -13.79 -24.70
C TYR A 322 13.58 -13.82 -23.18
N LYS A 323 12.45 -13.59 -22.49
CA LYS A 323 12.38 -13.73 -21.04
C LYS A 323 12.48 -15.19 -20.65
N ASP A 324 13.37 -15.50 -19.72
CA ASP A 324 13.61 -16.82 -19.16
C ASP A 324 13.87 -16.68 -17.67
N TRP A 325 12.99 -17.25 -16.85
CA TRP A 325 13.01 -17.07 -15.40
C TRP A 325 14.28 -17.67 -14.76
N ASP A 326 14.71 -18.86 -15.21
CA ASP A 326 15.88 -19.53 -14.65
C ASP A 326 17.18 -18.78 -15.00
N ARG A 327 17.29 -18.29 -16.22
CA ARG A 327 18.38 -17.39 -16.64
C ARG A 327 18.39 -16.11 -15.82
N PHE A 328 17.22 -15.49 -15.61
CA PHE A 328 17.11 -14.29 -14.79
C PHE A 328 17.55 -14.55 -13.34
N LEU A 329 17.12 -15.67 -12.73
CA LEU A 329 17.53 -16.03 -11.38
C LEU A 329 19.03 -16.29 -11.26
N ALA A 330 19.65 -16.92 -12.26
CA ALA A 330 21.11 -17.14 -12.29
C ALA A 330 21.88 -15.80 -12.38
N ALA A 331 21.39 -14.87 -13.22
CA ALA A 331 21.94 -13.52 -13.30
C ALA A 331 21.75 -12.73 -12.00
N LEU A 332 20.59 -12.89 -11.37
CA LEU A 332 20.25 -12.24 -10.11
C LEU A 332 21.15 -12.70 -8.96
N ASP A 333 21.51 -13.98 -8.88
CA ASP A 333 22.43 -14.49 -7.87
C ASP A 333 23.81 -13.81 -7.98
N ASN A 334 24.30 -13.55 -9.19
CA ASN A 334 25.52 -12.76 -9.42
C ASN A 334 25.32 -11.28 -9.04
N PHE A 335 24.19 -10.69 -9.42
CA PHE A 335 23.88 -9.29 -9.10
C PHE A 335 23.80 -9.05 -7.60
N THR A 336 23.15 -9.93 -6.83
CA THR A 336 23.08 -9.82 -5.37
C THR A 336 24.46 -9.96 -4.73
N GLY A 337 25.38 -10.76 -5.31
CA GLY A 337 26.78 -10.80 -4.90
C GLY A 337 27.50 -9.44 -5.06
N HIS A 338 27.17 -8.67 -6.10
CA HIS A 338 27.67 -7.29 -6.23
C HIS A 338 27.07 -6.34 -5.20
N LEU A 339 25.79 -6.51 -4.82
CA LEU A 339 25.17 -5.75 -3.73
C LEU A 339 25.88 -6.03 -2.40
N ASP A 340 26.17 -7.31 -2.10
CA ASP A 340 26.91 -7.72 -0.90
C ASP A 340 28.29 -7.01 -0.82
N VAL A 341 29.06 -6.99 -1.93
CA VAL A 341 30.37 -6.31 -1.99
C VAL A 341 30.24 -4.80 -1.76
N LYS A 342 29.15 -4.20 -2.19
CA LYS A 342 28.87 -2.76 -2.03
C LYS A 342 28.25 -2.41 -0.69
N GLY A 343 27.87 -3.38 0.14
CA GLY A 343 27.16 -3.17 1.40
C GLY A 343 25.73 -2.67 1.20
N ILE A 344 25.12 -2.93 0.05
CA ILE A 344 23.72 -2.53 -0.26
C ILE A 344 22.79 -3.62 0.27
N THR A 345 21.81 -3.21 1.07
CA THR A 345 20.76 -4.08 1.60
C THR A 345 19.80 -4.55 0.50
N TYR A 346 19.38 -5.80 0.55
CA TYR A 346 18.35 -6.31 -0.34
C TYR A 346 17.50 -7.39 0.32
N ALA A 347 16.27 -7.53 -0.12
CA ALA A 347 15.35 -8.53 0.41
C ALA A 347 15.69 -9.94 -0.09
N ARG A 348 15.64 -10.88 0.84
CA ARG A 348 15.74 -12.31 0.54
C ARG A 348 14.39 -13.00 0.51
N SER A 349 13.31 -12.23 0.40
CA SER A 349 11.92 -12.67 0.44
C SER A 349 11.59 -13.72 -0.61
N MET A 350 12.31 -13.71 -1.73
CA MET A 350 12.21 -14.70 -2.80
C MET A 350 12.52 -16.15 -2.36
N TYR A 351 13.18 -16.31 -1.22
CA TYR A 351 13.50 -17.62 -0.63
C TYR A 351 12.53 -18.03 0.48
N ASN A 352 11.65 -17.14 0.91
CA ASN A 352 10.70 -17.42 1.98
C ASN A 352 9.53 -18.28 1.47
N ILE A 353 9.03 -19.12 2.35
CA ILE A 353 7.95 -20.06 2.03
C ILE A 353 6.60 -19.38 2.20
N GLN A 354 5.78 -19.38 1.16
CA GLN A 354 4.34 -19.13 1.24
C GLN A 354 3.65 -20.42 1.66
N HIS A 355 2.81 -20.34 2.68
CA HIS A 355 1.98 -21.46 3.11
C HIS A 355 0.51 -21.23 2.74
N LYS A 356 -0.21 -22.33 2.65
CA LYS A 356 -1.67 -22.34 2.55
C LYS A 356 -2.20 -23.52 3.34
N VAL A 357 -3.14 -23.26 4.25
CA VAL A 357 -3.83 -24.29 5.02
C VAL A 357 -5.31 -24.25 4.67
N THR A 358 -5.78 -25.33 4.05
CA THR A 358 -7.15 -25.43 3.54
C THR A 358 -7.95 -26.45 4.34
N PRO A 359 -9.06 -26.06 4.98
CA PRO A 359 -9.96 -27.01 5.65
C PRO A 359 -10.63 -27.97 4.66
N MET A 360 -10.54 -29.26 4.96
CA MET A 360 -11.02 -30.38 4.15
C MET A 360 -11.91 -31.29 5.00
N ASP A 361 -13.00 -30.80 5.51
CA ASP A 361 -14.01 -31.59 6.23
C ASP A 361 -13.46 -32.79 7.06
N GLY A 362 -12.86 -32.45 8.21
CA GLY A 362 -12.24 -33.39 9.13
C GLY A 362 -10.71 -33.48 9.03
N SER A 363 -10.09 -32.79 8.09
CA SER A 363 -8.64 -32.64 7.98
C SER A 363 -8.26 -31.27 7.46
N LEU A 364 -7.00 -30.91 7.59
CA LEU A 364 -6.43 -29.70 7.00
C LEU A 364 -5.43 -30.10 5.91
N GLN A 365 -5.51 -29.51 4.74
CA GLN A 365 -4.51 -29.70 3.70
C GLN A 365 -3.47 -28.60 3.79
N VAL A 366 -2.21 -28.94 3.95
CA VAL A 366 -1.08 -28.02 4.02
C VAL A 366 -0.33 -28.03 2.70
N GLU A 367 -0.08 -26.84 2.16
CA GLU A 367 0.66 -26.59 0.93
C GLU A 367 1.76 -25.56 1.21
N LEU A 368 2.96 -25.81 0.69
CA LEU A 368 4.13 -24.94 0.85
C LEU A 368 4.68 -24.61 -0.53
N GLU A 369 4.94 -23.34 -0.79
CA GLU A 369 5.45 -22.88 -2.07
C GLU A 369 6.63 -21.92 -1.88
N CYS A 370 7.55 -21.90 -2.83
CA CYS A 370 8.61 -20.91 -2.95
C CYS A 370 8.73 -20.47 -4.41
N ILE A 371 8.88 -19.17 -4.65
CA ILE A 371 9.04 -18.63 -6.02
C ILE A 371 10.38 -19.01 -6.67
N ARG A 372 11.36 -19.47 -5.86
CA ARG A 372 12.65 -20.00 -6.34
C ARG A 372 12.51 -21.49 -6.61
N PRO A 373 12.54 -21.93 -7.88
CA PRO A 373 12.42 -23.37 -8.23
C PRO A 373 13.69 -24.17 -7.92
N ASP A 374 14.82 -23.49 -7.71
CA ASP A 374 16.16 -24.04 -7.49
C ASP A 374 16.50 -24.27 -6.01
N VAL A 375 15.51 -24.28 -5.13
CA VAL A 375 15.64 -24.56 -3.69
C VAL A 375 14.84 -25.78 -3.28
N GLU A 376 15.30 -26.48 -2.25
CA GLU A 376 14.56 -27.55 -1.60
C GLU A 376 13.80 -26.97 -0.42
N ILE A 377 12.49 -27.26 -0.30
CA ILE A 377 11.72 -27.00 0.91
C ILE A 377 11.86 -28.19 1.85
N ARG A 378 12.43 -27.95 3.03
CA ARG A 378 12.59 -28.97 4.09
C ARG A 378 11.68 -28.63 5.27
N TYR A 379 11.08 -29.63 5.88
CA TYR A 379 10.12 -29.41 6.98
C TYR A 379 10.21 -30.43 8.10
N THR A 380 9.65 -30.04 9.25
CA THR A 380 9.38 -30.88 10.43
C THR A 380 7.94 -30.69 10.88
N THR A 381 7.38 -31.64 11.63
CA THR A 381 6.00 -31.56 12.14
C THR A 381 5.94 -31.54 13.68
N ASN A 382 7.09 -31.62 14.34
CA ASN A 382 7.23 -31.65 15.79
C ASN A 382 7.77 -30.33 16.38
N GLY A 383 7.84 -29.27 15.58
CA GLY A 383 8.35 -27.96 16.01
C GLY A 383 9.88 -27.85 16.09
N SER A 384 10.65 -28.89 15.76
CA SER A 384 12.10 -28.78 15.67
C SER A 384 12.55 -27.95 14.45
N GLN A 385 13.71 -27.30 14.51
CA GLN A 385 14.24 -26.53 13.39
C GLN A 385 14.56 -27.45 12.20
N PRO A 386 14.10 -27.11 10.98
CA PRO A 386 14.43 -27.88 9.79
C PRO A 386 15.92 -27.72 9.46
N THR A 387 16.51 -28.78 8.95
CA THR A 387 17.89 -28.84 8.46
C THR A 387 17.88 -29.39 7.04
N ALA A 388 19.02 -29.34 6.35
CA ALA A 388 19.18 -29.96 5.03
C ALA A 388 18.87 -31.48 5.00
N LYS A 389 18.82 -32.13 6.17
CA LYS A 389 18.50 -33.56 6.32
C LYS A 389 17.05 -33.82 6.73
N SER A 390 16.26 -32.77 7.01
CA SER A 390 14.85 -32.90 7.35
C SER A 390 14.04 -33.38 6.14
N SER A 391 12.78 -33.78 6.34
CA SER A 391 11.90 -34.27 5.28
C SER A 391 11.81 -33.27 4.13
N LEU A 392 11.94 -33.78 2.92
CA LEU A 392 11.75 -32.98 1.68
C LEU A 392 10.27 -32.83 1.42
N TYR A 393 9.84 -31.59 1.14
CA TYR A 393 8.49 -31.32 0.69
C TYR A 393 8.38 -31.60 -0.82
N GLU A 394 7.56 -32.58 -1.18
CA GLU A 394 7.31 -32.96 -2.57
C GLU A 394 5.88 -32.64 -3.02
N ARG A 395 4.94 -32.70 -2.06
CA ARG A 395 3.52 -32.48 -2.31
C ARG A 395 2.76 -32.11 -1.05
N LYS A 396 1.63 -31.47 -1.22
CA LYS A 396 0.67 -31.17 -0.14
C LYS A 396 0.25 -32.44 0.60
N TRP A 397 0.06 -32.29 1.92
CA TRP A 397 -0.32 -33.41 2.79
C TRP A 397 -1.46 -33.01 3.73
N GLN A 398 -2.06 -34.01 4.35
CA GLN A 398 -3.16 -33.80 5.30
C GLN A 398 -2.66 -33.81 6.75
N VAL A 399 -3.27 -32.96 7.55
CA VAL A 399 -3.10 -32.85 9.01
C VAL A 399 -4.45 -33.11 9.66
N THR A 400 -4.47 -33.98 10.70
CA THR A 400 -5.69 -34.37 11.41
C THR A 400 -5.58 -34.20 12.93
N THR A 401 -4.44 -33.73 13.42
CA THR A 401 -4.14 -33.49 14.82
C THR A 401 -3.33 -32.22 15.01
N PRO A 402 -3.37 -31.58 16.20
CA PRO A 402 -2.55 -30.41 16.47
C PRO A 402 -1.06 -30.73 16.32
N GLN A 403 -0.32 -29.84 15.67
CA GLN A 403 1.13 -29.97 15.49
C GLN A 403 1.76 -28.63 15.16
N THR A 404 3.06 -28.51 15.36
CA THR A 404 3.82 -27.33 14.92
C THR A 404 4.69 -27.72 13.72
N ILE A 405 4.33 -27.19 12.57
CA ILE A 405 5.12 -27.34 11.35
C ILE A 405 6.18 -26.24 11.32
N LYS A 406 7.44 -26.64 11.10
CA LYS A 406 8.49 -25.70 10.73
C LYS A 406 9.06 -26.07 9.37
N SER A 407 9.28 -25.06 8.52
CA SER A 407 9.84 -25.28 7.19
C SER A 407 10.79 -24.16 6.80
N ALA A 408 11.80 -24.49 5.99
CA ALA A 408 12.74 -23.53 5.42
C ALA A 408 13.23 -24.02 4.06
N THR A 409 13.71 -23.10 3.25
CA THR A 409 14.31 -23.38 1.95
C THR A 409 15.81 -23.61 2.08
N PHE A 410 16.33 -24.58 1.32
CA PHE A 410 17.76 -24.94 1.28
C PHE A 410 18.27 -24.99 -0.16
N LYS A 411 19.51 -24.55 -0.36
CA LYS A 411 20.25 -24.69 -1.62
C LYS A 411 21.68 -25.13 -1.29
N ASN A 412 22.13 -26.25 -1.88
CA ASN A 412 23.45 -26.82 -1.62
C ASN A 412 23.73 -27.06 -0.12
N GLY A 413 22.73 -27.49 0.62
CA GLY A 413 22.82 -27.76 2.06
C GLY A 413 22.77 -26.52 2.97
N LYS A 414 22.75 -25.30 2.41
CA LYS A 414 22.68 -24.04 3.15
C LYS A 414 21.22 -23.54 3.18
N GLN A 415 20.74 -23.11 4.34
CA GLN A 415 19.44 -22.45 4.46
C GLN A 415 19.46 -21.09 3.77
N MET A 416 18.44 -20.82 2.96
CA MET A 416 18.34 -19.61 2.14
C MET A 416 17.32 -18.61 2.70
N GLY A 417 16.09 -19.05 2.98
CA GLY A 417 15.01 -18.24 3.53
C GLY A 417 14.91 -18.33 5.06
N GLN A 418 14.01 -17.53 5.62
CA GLN A 418 13.65 -17.61 7.03
C GLN A 418 12.85 -18.89 7.32
N THR A 419 12.89 -19.36 8.57
CA THR A 419 12.09 -20.53 8.98
C THR A 419 10.63 -20.11 9.20
N LEU A 420 9.73 -20.65 8.40
CA LEU A 420 8.29 -20.60 8.66
C LEU A 420 7.99 -21.45 9.90
N THR A 421 7.28 -20.87 10.86
CA THR A 421 6.74 -21.62 12.01
C THR A 421 5.22 -21.51 11.97
N LEU A 422 4.55 -22.63 11.82
CA LEU A 422 3.11 -22.73 11.62
C LEU A 422 2.53 -23.65 12.71
N PRO A 423 2.11 -23.09 13.87
CA PRO A 423 1.42 -23.83 14.89
C PRO A 423 -0.02 -24.09 14.43
N ILE A 424 -0.36 -25.32 14.14
CA ILE A 424 -1.72 -25.73 13.84
C ILE A 424 -2.41 -26.13 15.13
N GLN A 425 -3.41 -25.34 15.53
CA GLN A 425 -4.27 -25.60 16.67
C GLN A 425 -5.45 -26.48 16.23
N TRP A 426 -6.04 -27.19 17.21
CA TRP A 426 -7.19 -28.05 16.93
C TRP A 426 -8.25 -27.87 18.00
N ASN A 427 -9.44 -27.44 17.60
CA ASN A 427 -10.59 -27.24 18.45
C ASN A 427 -11.85 -27.83 17.77
N LYS A 428 -13.03 -27.72 18.37
CA LYS A 428 -14.28 -28.29 17.81
C LYS A 428 -14.65 -27.67 16.44
N ALA A 429 -14.19 -26.44 16.13
CA ALA A 429 -14.45 -25.78 14.85
C ALA A 429 -13.43 -26.15 13.76
N THR A 430 -12.21 -26.56 14.14
CA THR A 430 -11.12 -26.81 13.18
C THR A 430 -11.50 -27.89 12.17
N ALA A 431 -11.23 -27.61 10.89
CA ALA A 431 -11.51 -28.47 9.75
C ALA A 431 -13.00 -28.82 9.57
N LYS A 432 -13.91 -28.08 10.19
CA LYS A 432 -15.36 -28.26 10.00
C LYS A 432 -15.85 -27.53 8.75
N ARG A 433 -17.01 -27.93 8.26
CA ARG A 433 -17.63 -27.33 7.10
C ARG A 433 -18.33 -26.02 7.45
N MET A 434 -17.90 -24.93 6.84
CA MET A 434 -18.64 -23.68 6.84
C MET A 434 -19.70 -23.69 5.73
N LEU A 435 -20.95 -23.44 6.10
CA LEU A 435 -22.08 -23.42 5.19
C LEU A 435 -22.22 -22.02 4.57
N ARG A 436 -22.54 -21.96 3.27
CA ARG A 436 -22.80 -20.70 2.54
C ARG A 436 -21.64 -19.68 2.64
N SER A 437 -20.41 -20.19 2.85
CA SER A 437 -19.18 -19.36 2.96
C SER A 437 -18.49 -19.19 1.63
N ASN A 438 -17.81 -18.06 1.46
CA ASN A 438 -16.84 -17.88 0.39
C ASN A 438 -15.47 -18.51 0.77
N PRO A 439 -14.53 -18.70 -0.17
CA PRO A 439 -13.23 -19.31 0.12
C PRO A 439 -12.41 -18.57 1.18
N VAL A 440 -12.52 -17.22 1.26
CA VAL A 440 -11.77 -16.39 2.21
C VAL A 440 -12.24 -16.63 3.64
N GLU A 441 -13.54 -16.85 3.86
CA GLU A 441 -14.08 -17.10 5.20
C GLU A 441 -13.62 -18.44 5.80
N ARG A 442 -13.22 -19.39 4.96
CA ARG A 442 -12.79 -20.72 5.40
C ARG A 442 -11.50 -20.71 6.22
N VAL A 443 -10.71 -19.65 6.16
CA VAL A 443 -9.51 -19.50 7.00
C VAL A 443 -9.88 -19.54 8.49
N MET A 444 -11.09 -19.11 8.88
CA MET A 444 -11.55 -19.09 10.27
C MET A 444 -11.67 -20.48 10.93
N VAL A 445 -11.44 -21.55 10.21
CA VAL A 445 -11.49 -22.94 10.73
C VAL A 445 -10.28 -23.76 10.27
N ASN A 446 -9.18 -23.11 9.90
CA ASN A 446 -7.96 -23.77 9.42
C ASN A 446 -6.93 -24.05 10.53
N GLY A 447 -7.22 -23.63 11.78
CA GLY A 447 -6.35 -23.88 12.93
C GLY A 447 -5.11 -23.00 12.98
N VAL A 448 -5.00 -21.96 12.13
CA VAL A 448 -3.85 -21.05 12.04
C VAL A 448 -4.26 -19.63 12.40
N ARG A 449 -3.49 -19.01 13.30
CA ARG A 449 -3.73 -17.61 13.71
C ARG A 449 -3.10 -16.64 12.69
N GLY A 450 -3.77 -15.52 12.46
CA GLY A 450 -3.24 -14.43 11.64
C GLY A 450 -2.07 -13.69 12.29
N SER A 451 -1.25 -13.04 11.48
CA SER A 451 -0.18 -12.17 11.96
C SER A 451 -0.69 -10.74 12.26
N LEU A 452 0.19 -9.85 12.74
CA LEU A 452 -0.13 -8.42 12.92
C LEU A 452 -0.37 -7.66 11.59
N LYS A 453 -0.31 -8.34 10.46
CA LYS A 453 -0.62 -7.79 9.14
C LYS A 453 -2.00 -8.25 8.70
N TYR A 454 -2.99 -7.38 8.82
CA TYR A 454 -4.41 -7.67 8.54
C TYR A 454 -4.71 -8.11 7.10
N THR A 455 -3.71 -8.08 6.22
CA THR A 455 -3.80 -8.51 4.82
C THR A 455 -3.05 -9.79 4.52
N ASP A 456 -2.51 -10.46 5.54
CA ASP A 456 -1.98 -11.81 5.33
C ASP A 456 -3.10 -12.82 5.01
N SER A 457 -2.72 -14.02 4.58
CA SER A 457 -3.66 -15.03 4.08
C SER A 457 -4.57 -15.64 5.16
N GLU A 458 -4.31 -15.35 6.45
CA GLU A 458 -5.03 -15.96 7.57
C GLU A 458 -6.15 -15.06 8.12
N TRP A 459 -6.42 -13.92 7.50
CA TRP A 459 -7.50 -13.02 7.89
C TRP A 459 -8.68 -13.06 6.92
N ALA A 460 -9.85 -13.44 7.40
CA ALA A 460 -11.13 -13.13 6.74
C ALA A 460 -11.50 -11.67 7.03
N SER A 461 -11.84 -10.90 5.99
CA SER A 461 -11.91 -9.44 6.06
C SER A 461 -13.15 -8.89 5.36
N TRP A 462 -13.85 -7.95 6.01
CA TRP A 462 -15.04 -7.27 5.50
C TRP A 462 -14.99 -5.77 5.74
N THR A 463 -15.48 -5.01 4.75
CA THR A 463 -15.72 -3.57 4.87
C THR A 463 -17.22 -3.36 4.63
N ARG A 464 -18.02 -3.43 5.68
CA ARG A 464 -19.48 -3.27 5.66
C ARG A 464 -19.98 -2.72 6.97
N ASN A 465 -20.99 -1.84 6.90
CA ASN A 465 -21.73 -1.34 8.06
C ASN A 465 -22.91 -2.22 8.47
N ASP A 466 -23.31 -3.15 7.61
CA ASP A 466 -24.34 -4.16 7.89
C ASP A 466 -23.78 -5.38 8.65
N SER A 467 -24.58 -6.41 8.80
CA SER A 467 -24.17 -7.65 9.45
C SER A 467 -23.64 -8.68 8.45
N ILE A 468 -22.70 -9.50 8.92
CA ILE A 468 -22.13 -10.65 8.23
C ILE A 468 -22.45 -11.89 9.07
N ALA A 469 -23.03 -12.90 8.45
CA ALA A 469 -23.35 -14.16 9.13
C ALA A 469 -22.66 -15.33 8.46
N PHE A 470 -22.03 -16.18 9.25
CA PHE A 470 -21.49 -17.47 8.82
C PHE A 470 -21.98 -18.60 9.73
N THR A 471 -22.11 -19.79 9.18
CA THR A 471 -22.63 -20.97 9.89
C THR A 471 -21.67 -22.12 9.75
N LEU A 472 -21.34 -22.75 10.88
CA LEU A 472 -20.48 -23.91 10.98
C LEU A 472 -21.31 -25.16 11.27
N ASP A 473 -21.09 -26.28 10.57
CA ASP A 473 -21.65 -27.60 10.86
C ASP A 473 -20.65 -28.45 11.65
N LEU A 474 -20.88 -28.67 12.93
CA LEU A 474 -20.06 -29.51 13.80
C LEU A 474 -20.18 -31.01 13.49
N ARG A 475 -21.07 -31.41 12.56
CA ARG A 475 -21.38 -32.78 12.11
C ARG A 475 -22.27 -33.57 13.09
N LYS A 476 -22.22 -33.27 14.35
CA LYS A 476 -23.03 -33.88 15.42
C LYS A 476 -23.41 -32.82 16.46
N ARG A 477 -24.37 -33.13 17.28
CA ARG A 477 -24.68 -32.28 18.43
C ARG A 477 -23.54 -32.38 19.42
N GLU A 478 -23.01 -31.25 19.84
CA GLU A 478 -21.93 -31.13 20.82
C GLU A 478 -22.33 -30.12 21.90
N HIS A 479 -21.94 -30.39 23.13
CA HIS A 479 -21.99 -29.39 24.19
C HIS A 479 -20.85 -28.38 24.00
N LEU A 480 -21.17 -27.08 24.08
CA LEU A 480 -20.26 -26.00 23.83
C LEU A 480 -20.13 -25.15 25.10
N ASN A 481 -18.92 -25.06 25.62
CA ASN A 481 -18.61 -24.28 26.82
C ASN A 481 -18.19 -22.84 26.49
N LYS A 482 -17.49 -22.68 25.36
CA LYS A 482 -16.91 -21.40 25.01
C LYS A 482 -16.74 -21.26 23.50
N LEU A 483 -16.93 -20.05 23.01
CA LEU A 483 -16.56 -19.64 21.66
C LEU A 483 -15.63 -18.43 21.75
N VAL A 484 -14.56 -18.42 20.97
CA VAL A 484 -13.64 -17.29 20.88
C VAL A 484 -13.46 -16.89 19.41
N LEU A 485 -13.53 -15.59 19.15
CA LEU A 485 -13.16 -15.01 17.86
C LEU A 485 -11.83 -14.28 18.00
N GLY A 486 -10.86 -14.60 17.17
CA GLY A 486 -9.64 -13.80 17.05
C GLY A 486 -9.88 -12.63 16.12
N CYS A 487 -9.60 -11.42 16.59
CA CYS A 487 -9.74 -10.18 15.82
C CYS A 487 -8.42 -9.40 15.81
N ILE A 488 -8.17 -8.65 14.76
CA ILE A 488 -7.06 -7.68 14.73
C ILE A 488 -7.60 -6.26 14.81
N ASN A 489 -6.93 -5.43 15.59
CA ASN A 489 -7.04 -3.99 15.54
C ASN A 489 -5.82 -3.43 14.81
N ASN A 490 -6.03 -2.53 13.84
CA ASN A 490 -4.99 -1.73 13.22
C ASN A 490 -5.54 -0.31 13.00
N TYR A 491 -5.33 0.53 14.03
CA TYR A 491 -5.88 1.87 14.09
C TYR A 491 -5.51 2.71 12.86
N GLY A 492 -4.24 2.71 12.46
CA GLY A 492 -3.76 3.48 11.32
C GLY A 492 -4.41 3.10 9.99
N MET A 493 -4.86 1.86 9.84
CA MET A 493 -5.48 1.35 8.63
C MET A 493 -7.01 1.27 8.70
N GLY A 494 -7.62 1.71 9.83
CA GLY A 494 -9.08 1.65 10.02
C GLY A 494 -9.62 0.23 10.12
N VAL A 495 -8.81 -0.69 10.69
CA VAL A 495 -9.24 -2.06 10.97
C VAL A 495 -9.58 -2.19 12.43
N HIS A 496 -10.80 -2.61 12.74
CA HIS A 496 -11.34 -2.60 14.09
C HIS A 496 -12.19 -3.83 14.40
N LYS A 497 -12.50 -4.01 15.68
CA LYS A 497 -13.41 -5.06 16.12
C LYS A 497 -14.84 -4.80 15.64
N PRO A 498 -15.69 -5.84 15.49
CA PRO A 498 -17.11 -5.64 15.24
C PRO A 498 -17.77 -4.91 16.41
N LYS A 499 -18.77 -4.07 16.18
CA LYS A 499 -19.50 -3.38 17.27
C LYS A 499 -20.36 -4.32 18.10
N ARG A 500 -20.85 -5.38 17.49
CA ARG A 500 -21.64 -6.40 18.16
C ARG A 500 -21.39 -7.77 17.52
N VAL A 501 -21.39 -8.82 18.33
CA VAL A 501 -21.35 -10.21 17.89
C VAL A 501 -22.48 -10.98 18.55
N GLU A 502 -23.16 -11.81 17.78
CA GLU A 502 -24.18 -12.72 18.28
C GLU A 502 -23.82 -14.16 17.92
N VAL A 503 -24.03 -15.08 18.86
CA VAL A 503 -23.86 -16.52 18.67
C VAL A 503 -25.19 -17.22 18.80
N TRP A 504 -25.51 -18.04 17.81
CA TRP A 504 -26.77 -18.76 17.69
C TRP A 504 -26.49 -20.24 17.44
N LEU A 505 -27.32 -21.11 17.98
CA LEU A 505 -27.24 -22.56 17.78
C LEU A 505 -28.48 -23.08 17.08
N SER A 506 -28.32 -24.20 16.38
CA SER A 506 -29.40 -25.00 15.80
C SER A 506 -29.03 -26.48 15.78
N ASN A 507 -30.03 -27.35 15.74
CA ASN A 507 -29.84 -28.78 15.53
C ASN A 507 -29.99 -29.20 14.06
N GLU A 508 -30.74 -28.44 13.25
CA GLU A 508 -31.17 -28.83 11.88
C GLU A 508 -30.92 -27.77 10.81
N ASP A 509 -30.20 -26.65 11.13
CA ASP A 509 -29.95 -25.49 10.25
C ASP A 509 -31.26 -24.77 9.79
N ILE A 510 -32.31 -24.88 10.56
CA ILE A 510 -33.62 -24.26 10.27
C ILE A 510 -33.97 -23.24 11.35
N GLU A 511 -34.27 -23.71 12.54
CA GLU A 511 -34.56 -22.85 13.68
C GLU A 511 -33.31 -22.64 14.52
N TYR A 512 -33.04 -21.38 14.83
CA TYR A 512 -31.89 -20.96 15.61
C TYR A 512 -32.32 -20.26 16.89
N TRP A 513 -31.65 -20.57 18.01
CA TRP A 513 -31.78 -19.81 19.25
C TRP A 513 -30.49 -19.11 19.60
N LYS A 514 -30.59 -17.90 20.14
CA LYS A 514 -29.43 -17.12 20.54
C LYS A 514 -28.92 -17.60 21.90
N VAL A 515 -27.63 -17.93 21.97
CA VAL A 515 -26.97 -18.41 23.17
C VAL A 515 -26.03 -17.37 23.78
N ALA A 516 -25.51 -16.45 22.99
CA ALA A 516 -24.66 -15.37 23.49
C ALA A 516 -24.74 -14.12 22.59
N SER A 517 -24.50 -12.97 23.19
CA SER A 517 -24.32 -11.70 22.51
C SER A 517 -23.38 -10.81 23.29
N LYS A 518 -22.52 -10.06 22.57
CA LYS A 518 -21.63 -9.07 23.16
C LYS A 518 -21.69 -7.81 22.30
N GLU A 519 -21.94 -6.68 22.92
CA GLU A 519 -21.81 -5.35 22.34
C GLU A 519 -20.57 -4.67 22.89
N LEU A 520 -19.84 -3.96 22.05
CA LEU A 520 -18.58 -3.30 22.40
C LEU A 520 -18.77 -1.79 22.36
N ASP A 521 -18.18 -1.10 23.32
CA ASP A 521 -18.18 0.37 23.37
C ASP A 521 -17.30 0.99 22.30
N PRO A 522 -17.62 2.20 21.78
CA PRO A 522 -16.80 2.87 20.76
C PRO A 522 -15.33 3.04 21.15
N GLU A 523 -15.03 3.29 22.43
CA GLU A 523 -13.65 3.40 22.95
C GLU A 523 -12.90 2.06 22.84
N GLU A 524 -13.59 0.94 23.06
CA GLU A 524 -13.04 -0.41 22.91
C GLU A 524 -12.85 -0.78 21.44
N ILE A 525 -13.78 -0.38 20.57
CA ILE A 525 -13.72 -0.65 19.13
C ILE A 525 -12.56 0.12 18.49
N PHE A 526 -12.49 1.44 18.72
CA PHE A 526 -11.54 2.34 18.06
C PHE A 526 -10.28 2.61 18.90
N ARG A 527 -9.82 1.63 19.66
CA ARG A 527 -8.60 1.73 20.46
C ARG A 527 -7.36 1.91 19.57
N GLU A 528 -6.46 2.83 19.97
CA GLU A 528 -5.22 3.08 19.24
C GLU A 528 -4.25 1.90 19.28
N GLY A 529 -3.48 1.72 18.21
CA GLY A 529 -2.42 0.72 18.09
C GLY A 529 -2.77 -0.44 17.16
N THR A 530 -1.78 -1.33 16.98
CA THR A 530 -1.92 -2.57 16.19
C THR A 530 -1.69 -3.77 17.11
N PHE A 531 -2.71 -4.61 17.28
CA PHE A 531 -2.67 -5.79 18.14
C PHE A 531 -3.76 -6.80 17.76
N ILE A 532 -3.53 -8.06 18.14
CA ILE A 532 -4.52 -9.14 18.01
C ILE A 532 -5.22 -9.29 19.38
N GLU A 533 -6.51 -9.48 19.34
CA GLU A 533 -7.34 -9.60 20.53
C GLU A 533 -8.38 -10.71 20.36
N GLU A 534 -8.69 -11.38 21.45
CA GLU A 534 -9.69 -12.44 21.49
C GLU A 534 -11.00 -11.90 22.07
N LEU A 535 -12.12 -12.21 21.40
CA LEU A 535 -13.47 -11.95 21.89
C LEU A 535 -14.08 -13.26 22.40
N PRO A 536 -14.04 -13.51 23.72
CA PRO A 536 -14.62 -14.70 24.30
C PRO A 536 -16.12 -14.57 24.55
N PHE A 537 -16.84 -15.70 24.36
CA PHE A 537 -18.24 -15.89 24.67
C PHE A 537 -18.37 -17.17 25.50
N ASN A 538 -18.86 -17.05 26.74
CA ASN A 538 -19.20 -18.22 27.55
C ASN A 538 -20.52 -18.78 27.02
N LEU A 539 -20.52 -20.06 26.74
CA LEU A 539 -21.67 -20.83 26.31
C LEU A 539 -21.95 -21.92 27.39
N ASP A 540 -23.10 -22.47 27.41
CA ASP A 540 -23.44 -23.65 28.21
C ASP A 540 -24.67 -24.29 27.54
N ASP A 541 -24.49 -24.72 26.31
CA ASP A 541 -25.60 -25.24 25.52
C ASP A 541 -25.10 -26.26 24.48
N THR A 542 -26.06 -27.01 23.91
CA THR A 542 -25.76 -28.12 23.00
C THR A 542 -26.39 -27.86 21.62
N GLY A 543 -25.60 -27.88 20.56
CA GLY A 543 -26.07 -27.73 19.20
C GLY A 543 -25.18 -28.40 18.17
N ARG A 544 -25.67 -28.57 16.97
CA ARG A 544 -24.90 -29.04 15.81
C ARG A 544 -24.41 -27.92 14.94
N TYR A 545 -25.25 -26.92 14.67
CA TYR A 545 -24.91 -25.78 13.85
C TYR A 545 -24.65 -24.57 14.73
N VAL A 546 -23.52 -23.91 14.49
CA VAL A 546 -23.12 -22.67 15.15
C VAL A 546 -23.17 -21.55 14.14
N ARG A 547 -24.05 -20.57 14.33
CA ARG A 547 -24.12 -19.37 13.53
C ARG A 547 -23.56 -18.20 14.31
N VAL A 548 -22.62 -17.48 13.70
CA VAL A 548 -22.08 -16.25 14.25
C VAL A 548 -22.49 -15.10 13.35
N ILE A 549 -22.99 -14.02 13.95
CA ILE A 549 -23.34 -12.79 13.27
C ILE A 549 -22.46 -11.66 13.78
N LEU A 550 -21.67 -11.07 12.89
CA LEU A 550 -20.83 -9.91 13.15
C LEU A 550 -21.52 -8.67 12.64
N PHE A 551 -21.64 -7.65 13.46
CA PHE A 551 -22.11 -6.31 13.03
C PHE A 551 -20.91 -5.40 12.85
N GLY A 552 -20.78 -4.77 11.69
CA GLY A 552 -19.66 -3.92 11.33
C GLY A 552 -19.33 -2.85 12.38
N ALA A 553 -18.09 -2.41 12.43
CA ALA A 553 -17.62 -1.40 13.40
C ALA A 553 -18.25 -0.01 13.17
N GLY A 554 -18.79 0.25 11.98
CA GLY A 554 -19.29 1.56 11.59
C GLY A 554 -18.20 2.44 10.98
N GLU A 555 -18.44 3.75 10.98
CA GLU A 555 -17.48 4.74 10.49
C GLU A 555 -16.50 5.13 11.59
N CYS A 556 -15.24 5.36 11.20
CA CYS A 556 -14.21 5.88 12.09
C CYS A 556 -14.61 7.26 12.63
N PRO A 557 -14.53 7.50 13.95
CA PRO A 557 -14.97 8.76 14.57
C PRO A 557 -14.13 9.95 14.09
N LEU A 558 -14.64 11.17 14.28
CA LEU A 558 -13.95 12.40 13.85
C LEU A 558 -12.55 12.59 14.48
N THR A 559 -12.32 12.00 15.65
CA THR A 559 -11.02 12.00 16.34
C THR A 559 -10.02 10.97 15.81
N HIS A 560 -10.47 10.10 14.92
CA HIS A 560 -9.64 9.06 14.31
C HIS A 560 -8.68 9.65 13.26
N VAL A 561 -7.57 8.96 12.94
CA VAL A 561 -6.67 9.35 11.85
C VAL A 561 -7.30 9.19 10.46
N ARG A 562 -8.43 8.45 10.37
CA ARG A 562 -9.26 8.24 9.16
C ARG A 562 -10.72 8.62 9.42
N PRO A 563 -11.02 9.89 9.72
CA PRO A 563 -12.37 10.29 10.11
C PRO A 563 -13.39 10.05 8.99
N GLY A 564 -14.56 9.48 9.35
CA GLY A 564 -15.66 9.22 8.41
C GLY A 564 -15.42 8.09 7.41
N GLN A 565 -14.29 7.38 7.48
CA GLN A 565 -14.07 6.18 6.66
C GLN A 565 -14.76 4.97 7.31
N GLU A 566 -15.36 4.15 6.46
CA GLU A 566 -15.95 2.89 6.88
C GLU A 566 -14.87 1.95 7.42
N ALA A 567 -15.03 1.48 8.66
CA ALA A 567 -14.07 0.61 9.32
C ALA A 567 -14.15 -0.82 8.76
N ARG A 568 -13.01 -1.49 8.71
CA ARG A 568 -12.87 -2.88 8.31
C ARG A 568 -12.89 -3.78 9.55
N VAL A 569 -13.53 -4.94 9.45
CA VAL A 569 -13.45 -6.02 10.46
C VAL A 569 -12.65 -7.17 9.87
N CYS A 570 -11.69 -7.70 10.65
CA CYS A 570 -10.92 -8.89 10.28
C CYS A 570 -10.96 -9.92 11.41
N VAL A 571 -11.19 -11.18 11.03
CA VAL A 571 -11.23 -12.35 11.93
C VAL A 571 -10.31 -13.43 11.39
N ASP A 572 -9.47 -14.03 12.24
CA ASP A 572 -8.55 -15.11 11.85
C ASP A 572 -9.13 -16.50 12.15
N GLU A 573 -9.53 -16.76 13.37
CA GLU A 573 -9.91 -18.10 13.81
C GLU A 573 -11.17 -18.09 14.67
N LEU A 574 -12.01 -19.09 14.46
CA LEU A 574 -13.15 -19.43 15.30
C LEU A 574 -12.76 -20.62 16.20
N ILE A 575 -12.60 -20.38 17.48
CA ILE A 575 -12.22 -21.40 18.45
C ILE A 575 -13.47 -21.81 19.23
N ILE A 576 -13.79 -23.10 19.27
CA ILE A 576 -14.94 -23.65 20.01
C ILE A 576 -14.42 -24.75 20.95
N GLU A 577 -14.75 -24.61 22.25
CA GLU A 577 -14.40 -25.55 23.32
C GLU A 577 -15.63 -26.32 23.82
#